data_0e29f1b149b6e1ef212ebd24e85a9040
#
_entry.id   0e29f1b149b6e1ef212ebd24e85a9040
#
_cell.length_a   1.000
_cell.length_b   1.000
_cell.length_c   1.000
_cell.angle_alpha   90.00
_cell.angle_beta   90.00
_cell.angle_gamma   90.00
#
_symmetry.space_group_name_H-M   'P 1'
#
loop_
_entity.id
_entity.type
_entity.pdbx_description
1 polymer ?
#
loop_
_entity_poly.entity_id
_entity_poly.type
_entity_poly.pdbx_seq_one_letter_code
_entity_poly.pdbx_strand_id
1 'polypeptide(L)'
;LKQDIAMSKAVGFNGARLHQKVFEERYYYWADRLGYLTWGEEASWGLNVNNNEAVRNFLTEWADIVVRDRNHPSLVTWTPLNETWDARAGVYVRFVNDLYNLTKAIDPTRPVNDASGDSHVKTDIWTVHDYTREPEKLIANHTIKAGVEPYRNMKDKDYLANFAGQPYMVDEFGGLPWIPKEERANSWGYGQNIETLEDFYTILEKEIDALKACKYVVGFCYTQIT
;
A
#
# COMPACT_ATOMS: atom_id res chain seq x y z
N LEU A 1 -1.84 7.62 -19.14
CA LEU A 1 -2.78 6.72 -18.44
C LEU A 1 -2.88 5.33 -19.10
N LYS A 2 -3.36 5.23 -20.37
CA LYS A 2 -3.43 3.93 -21.06
C LYS A 2 -2.06 3.31 -21.28
N GLN A 3 -1.09 4.13 -21.70
CA GLN A 3 0.27 3.69 -21.95
C GLN A 3 0.96 3.24 -20.66
N ASP A 4 0.76 3.94 -19.55
CA ASP A 4 1.35 3.60 -18.25
C ASP A 4 0.89 2.21 -17.79
N ILE A 5 -0.42 1.92 -17.91
CA ILE A 5 -0.97 0.60 -17.63
C ILE A 5 -0.38 -0.46 -18.59
N ALA A 6 -0.30 -0.14 -19.88
CA ALA A 6 0.24 -1.08 -20.86
C ALA A 6 1.71 -1.39 -20.62
N MET A 7 2.51 -0.40 -20.26
CA MET A 7 3.94 -0.56 -19.92
C MET A 7 4.10 -1.35 -18.62
N SER A 8 3.32 -1.06 -17.59
CA SER A 8 3.32 -1.80 -16.33
C SER A 8 3.00 -3.30 -16.56
N LYS A 9 1.98 -3.59 -17.37
CA LYS A 9 1.64 -4.97 -17.77
C LYS A 9 2.75 -5.64 -18.58
N ALA A 10 3.41 -4.90 -19.45
CA ALA A 10 4.49 -5.44 -20.30
C ALA A 10 5.70 -5.91 -19.48
N VAL A 11 5.96 -5.31 -18.32
CA VAL A 11 7.01 -5.75 -17.40
C VAL A 11 6.53 -6.75 -16.35
N GLY A 12 5.27 -7.21 -16.45
CA GLY A 12 4.75 -8.33 -15.67
C GLY A 12 3.84 -7.96 -14.48
N PHE A 13 3.59 -6.70 -14.20
CA PHE A 13 2.64 -6.31 -13.15
C PHE A 13 1.20 -6.53 -13.57
N ASN A 14 0.36 -7.04 -12.67
CA ASN A 14 -1.06 -7.27 -12.90
C ASN A 14 -1.96 -6.19 -12.29
N GLY A 15 -1.39 -5.25 -11.56
CA GLY A 15 -2.10 -4.17 -10.90
C GLY A 15 -1.18 -3.13 -10.30
N ALA A 16 -1.78 -2.10 -9.71
CA ALA A 16 -1.09 -1.06 -8.96
C ALA A 16 -1.90 -0.61 -7.76
N ARG A 17 -1.21 -0.32 -6.68
CA ARG A 17 -1.70 0.53 -5.61
C ARG A 17 -1.50 1.99 -6.03
N LEU A 18 -2.55 2.79 -5.94
CA LEU A 18 -2.56 4.19 -6.38
C LEU A 18 -2.18 5.10 -5.21
N HIS A 19 -0.90 5.07 -4.84
CA HIS A 19 -0.36 5.66 -3.62
C HIS A 19 -0.73 7.13 -3.43
N GLN A 20 -1.39 7.43 -2.31
CA GLN A 20 -1.71 8.79 -1.83
C GLN A 20 -2.39 9.68 -2.88
N LYS A 21 -3.21 9.08 -3.75
CA LYS A 21 -3.81 9.84 -4.85
C LYS A 21 -5.14 9.26 -5.32
N VAL A 22 -6.13 10.13 -5.42
CA VAL A 22 -7.38 9.84 -6.12
C VAL A 22 -7.16 10.06 -7.62
N PHE A 23 -7.12 8.96 -8.37
CA PHE A 23 -6.93 9.02 -9.81
C PHE A 23 -8.19 9.50 -10.54
N GLU A 24 -8.01 10.03 -11.73
CA GLU A 24 -9.12 10.41 -12.59
C GLU A 24 -9.87 9.18 -13.13
N GLU A 25 -11.16 9.31 -13.41
CA GLU A 25 -12.03 8.22 -13.88
C GLU A 25 -11.51 7.54 -15.16
N ARG A 26 -10.82 8.27 -16.05
CA ARG A 26 -10.21 7.70 -17.25
C ARG A 26 -9.11 6.68 -16.96
N TYR A 27 -8.44 6.78 -15.81
CA TYR A 27 -7.48 5.76 -15.40
C TYR A 27 -8.19 4.45 -15.12
N TYR A 28 -9.27 4.49 -14.32
CA TYR A 28 -10.09 3.31 -14.02
C TYR A 28 -10.75 2.75 -15.27
N TYR A 29 -11.24 3.60 -16.19
CA TYR A 29 -11.76 3.14 -17.48
C TYR A 29 -10.73 2.28 -18.25
N TRP A 30 -9.48 2.72 -18.30
CA TRP A 30 -8.45 1.93 -18.98
C TRP A 30 -8.02 0.70 -18.17
N ALA A 31 -7.97 0.79 -16.84
CA ALA A 31 -7.72 -0.35 -15.96
C ALA A 31 -8.79 -1.44 -16.16
N ASP A 32 -10.07 -1.06 -16.19
CA ASP A 32 -11.20 -1.95 -16.46
C ASP A 32 -11.04 -2.63 -17.84
N ARG A 33 -10.74 -1.84 -18.86
CA ARG A 33 -10.63 -2.35 -20.25
C ARG A 33 -9.41 -3.25 -20.47
N LEU A 34 -8.35 -3.01 -19.75
CA LEU A 34 -7.08 -3.74 -19.91
C LEU A 34 -6.93 -4.88 -18.89
N GLY A 35 -7.88 -5.06 -17.97
CA GLY A 35 -7.80 -6.05 -16.92
C GLY A 35 -6.60 -5.80 -15.99
N TYR A 36 -6.48 -4.58 -15.46
CA TYR A 36 -5.42 -4.15 -14.58
C TYR A 36 -5.99 -3.82 -13.21
N LEU A 37 -5.59 -4.54 -12.17
CA LEU A 37 -6.13 -4.39 -10.82
C LEU A 37 -5.66 -3.07 -10.18
N THR A 38 -6.54 -2.42 -9.43
CA THR A 38 -6.21 -1.16 -8.77
C THR A 38 -6.66 -1.15 -7.32
N TRP A 39 -5.91 -0.44 -6.48
CA TRP A 39 -6.32 -0.07 -5.12
C TRP A 39 -6.67 1.40 -5.09
N GLY A 40 -7.88 1.74 -4.65
CA GLY A 40 -8.34 3.11 -4.47
C GLY A 40 -7.81 3.68 -3.15
N GLU A 41 -7.10 4.80 -3.22
CA GLU A 41 -6.44 5.40 -2.06
C GLU A 41 -6.71 6.90 -1.98
N GLU A 42 -6.70 7.45 -0.76
CA GLU A 42 -6.82 8.88 -0.48
C GLU A 42 -5.47 9.46 -0.07
N ALA A 43 -5.26 10.75 -0.33
CA ALA A 43 -4.08 11.48 0.13
C ALA A 43 -4.22 11.84 1.61
N SER A 44 -3.64 11.02 2.48
CA SER A 44 -3.80 11.16 3.94
C SER A 44 -2.67 11.88 4.65
N TRP A 45 -1.51 12.06 4.01
CA TRP A 45 -0.39 12.75 4.65
C TRP A 45 -0.69 14.23 4.91
N GLY A 46 -0.35 14.68 6.11
CA GLY A 46 -0.68 16.03 6.58
C GLY A 46 -2.05 16.15 7.23
N LEU A 47 -2.88 15.10 7.22
CA LEU A 47 -4.14 15.09 7.94
C LEU A 47 -3.92 15.17 9.45
N ASN A 48 -4.48 16.19 10.08
CA ASN A 48 -4.50 16.30 11.54
C ASN A 48 -5.78 15.70 12.09
N VAL A 49 -5.74 14.44 12.51
CA VAL A 49 -6.89 13.70 13.09
C VAL A 49 -7.41 14.31 14.40
N ASN A 50 -6.71 15.26 14.98
CA ASN A 50 -7.12 15.98 16.17
C ASN A 50 -7.91 17.27 15.86
N ASN A 51 -8.05 17.62 14.59
CA ASN A 51 -8.86 18.71 14.11
C ASN A 51 -10.20 18.15 13.59
N ASN A 52 -11.28 18.44 14.29
CA ASN A 52 -12.62 17.93 13.95
C ASN A 52 -13.08 18.36 12.54
N GLU A 53 -12.68 19.56 12.09
CA GLU A 53 -13.02 20.03 10.74
C GLU A 53 -12.25 19.26 9.68
N ALA A 54 -10.96 19.02 9.87
CA ALA A 54 -10.15 18.21 8.97
C ALA A 54 -10.68 16.77 8.88
N VAL A 55 -11.03 16.15 10.01
CA VAL A 55 -11.64 14.81 10.05
C VAL A 55 -12.96 14.78 9.29
N ARG A 56 -13.86 15.75 9.54
CA ARG A 56 -15.14 15.82 8.84
C ARG A 56 -14.97 15.97 7.34
N ASN A 57 -14.07 16.84 6.89
CA ASN A 57 -13.80 17.05 5.47
C ASN A 57 -13.27 15.77 4.84
N PHE A 58 -12.27 15.14 5.45
CA PHE A 58 -11.70 13.88 4.98
C PHE A 58 -12.73 12.75 4.85
N LEU A 59 -13.61 12.56 5.86
CA LEU A 59 -14.67 11.56 5.81
C LEU A 59 -15.66 11.84 4.68
N THR A 60 -15.97 13.11 4.42
CA THR A 60 -16.88 13.51 3.34
C THR A 60 -16.24 13.24 1.97
N GLU A 61 -15.00 13.67 1.77
CA GLU A 61 -14.25 13.46 0.53
C GLU A 61 -14.08 11.95 0.26
N TRP A 62 -13.71 11.19 1.28
CA TRP A 62 -13.59 9.74 1.15
C TRP A 62 -14.91 9.06 0.75
N ALA A 63 -16.03 9.47 1.35
CA ALA A 63 -17.33 8.96 0.97
C ALA A 63 -17.64 9.22 -0.51
N ASP A 64 -17.38 10.44 -0.99
CA ASP A 64 -17.58 10.82 -2.39
C ASP A 64 -16.70 10.01 -3.35
N ILE A 65 -15.45 9.75 -2.98
CA ILE A 65 -14.52 8.89 -3.75
C ILE A 65 -15.08 7.47 -3.86
N VAL A 66 -15.48 6.87 -2.74
CA VAL A 66 -16.03 5.51 -2.75
C VAL A 66 -17.30 5.43 -3.59
N VAL A 67 -18.22 6.40 -3.46
CA VAL A 67 -19.44 6.48 -4.28
C VAL A 67 -19.12 6.60 -5.76
N ARG A 68 -18.15 7.44 -6.14
CA ARG A 68 -17.74 7.66 -7.53
C ARG A 68 -17.18 6.37 -8.16
N ASP A 69 -16.26 5.71 -7.44
CA ASP A 69 -15.39 4.70 -8.05
C ASP A 69 -15.83 3.24 -7.81
N ARG A 70 -16.79 2.98 -6.90
CA ARG A 70 -17.21 1.61 -6.53
C ARG A 70 -17.75 0.75 -7.67
N ASN A 71 -18.08 1.33 -8.82
CA ASN A 71 -18.58 0.57 -9.96
C ASN A 71 -17.47 0.14 -10.94
N HIS A 72 -16.21 0.48 -10.67
CA HIS A 72 -15.08 0.04 -11.50
C HIS A 72 -14.66 -1.39 -11.12
N PRO A 73 -14.76 -2.38 -12.04
CA PRO A 73 -14.36 -3.75 -11.74
C PRO A 73 -12.86 -3.94 -11.53
N SER A 74 -12.03 -3.03 -12.02
CA SER A 74 -10.59 -3.02 -11.78
C SER A 74 -10.23 -2.66 -10.35
N LEU A 75 -11.08 -1.89 -9.66
CA LEU A 75 -10.85 -1.50 -8.28
C LEU A 75 -11.20 -2.66 -7.35
N VAL A 76 -10.21 -3.20 -6.65
CA VAL A 76 -10.34 -4.41 -5.85
C VAL A 76 -10.21 -4.20 -4.36
N THR A 77 -9.67 -3.07 -3.92
CA THR A 77 -9.42 -2.75 -2.52
C THR A 77 -9.54 -1.25 -2.27
N TRP A 78 -10.06 -0.89 -1.10
CA TRP A 78 -10.09 0.48 -0.58
C TRP A 78 -9.02 0.69 0.47
N THR A 79 -8.24 1.78 0.35
CA THR A 79 -7.16 2.12 1.28
C THR A 79 -7.24 3.62 1.63
N PRO A 80 -7.99 4.00 2.68
CA PRO A 80 -8.17 5.41 3.01
C PRO A 80 -6.91 6.09 3.54
N LEU A 81 -5.99 5.34 4.17
CA LEU A 81 -4.84 5.90 4.84
C LEU A 81 -3.54 5.22 4.42
N ASN A 82 -2.43 5.94 4.50
CA ASN A 82 -1.08 5.43 4.31
C ASN A 82 -0.17 5.89 5.43
N GLU A 83 0.54 4.95 6.08
CA GLU A 83 1.55 5.23 7.12
C GLU A 83 1.09 6.28 8.13
N THR A 84 -0.13 6.17 8.58
CA THR A 84 -0.73 7.11 9.53
C THR A 84 -0.81 6.53 10.92
N TRP A 85 -0.54 7.38 11.90
CA TRP A 85 -0.68 7.08 13.33
C TRP A 85 -0.87 8.39 14.10
N ASP A 86 -1.40 8.31 15.31
CA ASP A 86 -1.46 9.46 16.23
C ASP A 86 -1.02 9.06 17.63
N ALA A 87 -0.36 9.98 18.33
CA ALA A 87 0.03 9.78 19.73
C ALA A 87 -1.18 9.64 20.67
N ARG A 88 -2.35 10.16 20.26
CA ARG A 88 -3.62 10.05 20.97
C ARG A 88 -4.42 8.85 20.47
N ALA A 89 -4.05 7.68 20.94
CA ALA A 89 -4.63 6.38 20.55
C ALA A 89 -6.16 6.40 20.36
N GLY A 90 -6.91 6.94 21.34
CA GLY A 90 -8.38 6.92 21.30
C GLY A 90 -9.00 7.75 20.17
N VAL A 91 -8.35 8.83 19.73
CA VAL A 91 -8.81 9.63 18.59
C VAL A 91 -8.52 8.90 17.29
N TYR A 92 -7.31 8.40 17.12
CA TYR A 92 -6.89 7.66 15.93
C TYR A 92 -7.74 6.39 15.72
N VAL A 93 -7.87 5.57 16.76
CA VAL A 93 -8.67 4.33 16.70
C VAL A 93 -10.12 4.60 16.29
N ARG A 94 -10.74 5.65 16.84
CA ARG A 94 -12.10 6.03 16.46
C ARG A 94 -12.19 6.45 15.00
N PHE A 95 -11.29 7.32 14.55
CA PHE A 95 -11.24 7.81 13.18
C PHE A 95 -11.08 6.67 12.16
N VAL A 96 -10.15 5.74 12.41
CA VAL A 96 -9.93 4.58 11.52
C VAL A 96 -11.16 3.66 11.49
N ASN A 97 -11.79 3.42 12.65
CA ASN A 97 -13.03 2.65 12.69
C ASN A 97 -14.17 3.34 11.92
N ASP A 98 -14.28 4.66 12.02
CA ASP A 98 -15.30 5.43 11.28
C ASP A 98 -15.06 5.32 9.77
N LEU A 99 -13.81 5.46 9.30
CA LEU A 99 -13.44 5.27 7.89
C LEU A 99 -13.77 3.86 7.39
N TYR A 100 -13.38 2.83 8.13
CA TYR A 100 -13.69 1.45 7.78
C TYR A 100 -15.20 1.22 7.67
N ASN A 101 -15.95 1.63 8.69
CA ASN A 101 -17.41 1.44 8.73
C ASN A 101 -18.11 2.23 7.63
N LEU A 102 -17.68 3.46 7.35
CA LEU A 102 -18.20 4.30 6.26
C LEU A 102 -17.96 3.63 4.91
N THR A 103 -16.74 3.15 4.66
CA THR A 103 -16.40 2.45 3.43
C THR A 103 -17.29 1.22 3.22
N LYS A 104 -17.44 0.39 4.27
CA LYS A 104 -18.29 -0.82 4.21
C LYS A 104 -19.79 -0.50 4.09
N ALA A 105 -20.24 0.63 4.59
CA ALA A 105 -21.64 1.06 4.43
C ALA A 105 -21.93 1.48 2.98
N ILE A 106 -20.96 2.04 2.26
CA ILE A 106 -21.10 2.49 0.87
C ILE A 106 -20.81 1.34 -0.11
N ASP A 107 -19.73 0.59 0.15
CA ASP A 107 -19.31 -0.56 -0.65
C ASP A 107 -18.98 -1.78 0.24
N PRO A 108 -19.95 -2.66 0.51
CA PRO A 108 -19.70 -3.89 1.28
C PRO A 108 -18.98 -4.98 0.50
N THR A 109 -18.76 -4.80 -0.81
CA THR A 109 -18.29 -5.86 -1.71
C THR A 109 -16.78 -6.02 -1.74
N ARG A 110 -16.04 -4.95 -1.42
CA ARG A 110 -14.57 -4.94 -1.47
C ARG A 110 -13.96 -4.96 -0.08
N PRO A 111 -12.79 -5.57 0.07
CA PRO A 111 -12.00 -5.46 1.29
C PRO A 111 -11.52 -4.02 1.50
N VAL A 112 -11.31 -3.69 2.77
CA VAL A 112 -10.71 -2.43 3.21
C VAL A 112 -9.38 -2.73 3.86
N ASN A 113 -8.32 -2.12 3.36
CA ASN A 113 -7.04 -1.95 4.01
C ASN A 113 -7.08 -0.61 4.74
N ASP A 114 -7.26 -0.60 6.03
CA ASP A 114 -7.55 0.61 6.80
C ASP A 114 -6.42 1.66 6.75
N ALA A 115 -5.18 1.19 6.78
CA ALA A 115 -3.99 2.00 6.56
C ALA A 115 -2.92 1.14 5.90
N SER A 116 -2.43 1.54 4.74
CA SER A 116 -1.29 0.90 4.10
C SER A 116 -0.05 1.03 4.98
N GLY A 117 0.74 -0.02 5.07
CA GLY A 117 1.78 -0.17 6.09
C GLY A 117 1.28 -1.07 7.21
N ASP A 118 1.79 -0.89 8.43
CA ASP A 118 1.57 -1.81 9.54
C ASP A 118 0.79 -1.23 10.74
N SER A 119 0.12 -0.09 10.54
CA SER A 119 -0.61 0.63 11.61
C SER A 119 -2.11 0.29 11.64
N HIS A 120 -2.44 -0.99 11.61
CA HIS A 120 -3.83 -1.45 11.52
C HIS A 120 -4.60 -1.30 12.82
N VAL A 121 -5.86 -0.86 12.70
CA VAL A 121 -6.87 -0.81 13.76
C VAL A 121 -8.02 -1.77 13.45
N LYS A 122 -8.54 -1.73 12.22
CA LYS A 122 -9.60 -2.60 11.72
C LYS A 122 -9.45 -2.79 10.22
N THR A 123 -8.94 -3.92 9.81
CA THR A 123 -8.58 -4.20 8.41
C THR A 123 -9.04 -5.57 7.94
N ASP A 124 -9.41 -5.66 6.66
CA ASP A 124 -9.71 -6.93 5.98
C ASP A 124 -8.45 -7.55 5.36
N ILE A 125 -7.43 -6.74 5.08
CA ILE A 125 -6.14 -7.17 4.53
C ILE A 125 -5.04 -6.68 5.48
N TRP A 126 -4.09 -7.54 5.80
CA TRP A 126 -2.93 -7.17 6.59
C TRP A 126 -1.78 -6.77 5.70
N THR A 127 -1.35 -5.53 5.77
CA THR A 127 -0.28 -5.00 4.93
C THR A 127 0.92 -4.58 5.76
N VAL A 128 2.09 -4.58 5.14
CA VAL A 128 3.33 -4.09 5.74
C VAL A 128 4.23 -3.45 4.67
N HIS A 129 5.01 -2.46 5.08
CA HIS A 129 6.09 -1.89 4.28
C HIS A 129 7.42 -2.48 4.73
N ASP A 130 8.18 -3.06 3.80
CA ASP A 130 9.51 -3.59 4.11
C ASP A 130 10.49 -3.32 2.96
N TYR A 131 11.44 -2.43 3.21
CA TYR A 131 12.50 -2.04 2.28
C TYR A 131 13.82 -2.77 2.56
N THR A 132 13.75 -3.93 3.20
CA THR A 132 14.90 -4.81 3.43
C THR A 132 15.41 -5.37 2.10
N ARG A 133 16.68 -5.14 1.77
CA ARG A 133 17.29 -5.56 0.50
C ARG A 133 17.89 -6.95 0.53
N GLU A 134 18.23 -7.45 1.71
CA GLU A 134 18.84 -8.78 1.88
C GLU A 134 17.75 -9.86 1.75
N PRO A 135 17.81 -10.73 0.72
CA PRO A 135 16.76 -11.70 0.43
C PRO A 135 16.46 -12.64 1.62
N GLU A 136 17.49 -13.11 2.30
CA GLU A 136 17.35 -14.04 3.44
C GLU A 136 16.64 -13.35 4.62
N LYS A 137 16.92 -12.07 4.84
CA LYS A 137 16.29 -11.29 5.89
C LYS A 137 14.85 -10.93 5.52
N LEU A 138 14.59 -10.61 4.25
CA LEU A 138 13.25 -10.39 3.73
C LEU A 138 12.38 -11.65 3.91
N ILE A 139 12.89 -12.83 3.56
CA ILE A 139 12.21 -14.11 3.80
C ILE A 139 11.97 -14.33 5.31
N ALA A 140 12.96 -14.05 6.16
CA ALA A 140 12.83 -14.22 7.61
C ALA A 140 11.76 -13.30 8.19
N ASN A 141 11.69 -12.03 7.73
CA ASN A 141 10.68 -11.06 8.15
C ASN A 141 9.25 -11.53 7.80
N HIS A 142 9.06 -12.13 6.62
CA HIS A 142 7.74 -12.52 6.13
C HIS A 142 7.42 -14.02 6.31
N THR A 143 8.22 -14.71 7.10
CA THR A 143 7.93 -16.07 7.53
C THR A 143 7.01 -16.04 8.75
N ILE A 144 5.70 -16.18 8.53
CA ILE A 144 4.69 -16.20 9.61
C ILE A 144 4.78 -17.50 10.37
N LYS A 145 4.93 -17.41 11.70
CA LYS A 145 4.97 -18.53 12.63
C LYS A 145 3.71 -18.54 13.51
N ALA A 146 3.18 -19.72 13.79
CA ALA A 146 2.00 -19.84 14.65
C ALA A 146 2.23 -19.21 16.02
N GLY A 147 1.32 -18.34 16.45
CA GLY A 147 1.39 -17.62 17.73
C GLY A 147 2.41 -16.50 17.80
N VAL A 148 3.00 -16.11 16.66
CA VAL A 148 3.90 -14.97 16.56
C VAL A 148 3.29 -13.94 15.63
N GLU A 149 3.25 -12.67 16.06
CA GLU A 149 2.83 -11.57 15.21
C GLU A 149 3.72 -11.48 13.97
N PRO A 150 3.15 -11.20 12.79
CA PRO A 150 3.92 -10.92 11.58
C PRO A 150 4.88 -9.75 11.76
N TYR A 151 5.85 -9.67 10.87
CA TYR A 151 6.76 -8.53 10.80
C TYR A 151 5.98 -7.21 10.79
N ARG A 152 6.49 -6.26 11.57
CA ARG A 152 6.05 -4.86 11.60
C ARG A 152 7.28 -3.96 11.53
N ASN A 153 7.25 -2.99 10.64
CA ASN A 153 8.28 -1.95 10.58
C ASN A 153 8.11 -0.94 11.74
N MET A 154 6.87 -0.65 12.08
CA MET A 154 6.53 0.24 13.20
C MET A 154 6.42 -0.55 14.50
N LYS A 155 7.14 -0.06 15.52
CA LYS A 155 7.12 -0.68 16.85
C LYS A 155 5.76 -0.53 17.52
N ASP A 156 5.41 -1.56 18.30
CA ASP A 156 4.18 -1.75 19.02
C ASP A 156 3.58 -0.48 19.63
N LYS A 157 2.35 -0.21 19.22
CA LYS A 157 1.46 0.69 19.94
C LYS A 157 0.31 -0.15 20.45
N ASP A 158 0.03 -0.11 21.74
CA ASP A 158 -0.98 -0.93 22.42
C ASP A 158 -2.38 -0.84 21.82
N TYR A 159 -2.64 0.16 20.99
CA TYR A 159 -3.95 0.38 20.38
C TYR A 159 -4.10 -0.24 18.98
N LEU A 160 -3.03 -0.78 18.40
CA LEU A 160 -3.09 -1.42 17.10
C LEU A 160 -3.69 -2.82 17.20
N ALA A 161 -4.37 -3.24 16.15
CA ALA A 161 -4.93 -4.58 16.03
C ALA A 161 -3.81 -5.64 16.02
N ASN A 162 -4.14 -6.83 16.50
CA ASN A 162 -3.31 -8.01 16.32
C ASN A 162 -3.70 -8.71 15.01
N PHE A 163 -2.73 -9.36 14.39
CA PHE A 163 -2.97 -10.20 13.22
C PHE A 163 -3.90 -11.37 13.57
N ALA A 164 -4.98 -11.49 12.84
CA ALA A 164 -5.99 -12.53 13.06
C ALA A 164 -6.15 -13.50 11.86
N GLY A 165 -5.13 -13.58 11.01
CA GLY A 165 -5.11 -14.47 9.85
C GLY A 165 -5.68 -13.84 8.57
N GLN A 166 -5.74 -12.51 8.49
CA GLN A 166 -6.11 -11.81 7.26
C GLN A 166 -5.14 -12.15 6.12
N PRO A 167 -5.55 -12.02 4.83
CA PRO A 167 -4.61 -12.04 3.73
C PRO A 167 -3.44 -11.09 3.98
N TYR A 168 -2.21 -11.58 3.86
CA TYR A 168 -0.99 -10.84 4.22
C TYR A 168 -0.25 -10.37 2.98
N MET A 169 -0.01 -9.07 2.85
CA MET A 169 0.68 -8.47 1.71
C MET A 169 1.84 -7.57 2.14
N VAL A 170 2.88 -7.55 1.32
CA VAL A 170 3.96 -6.55 1.39
C VAL A 170 3.62 -5.47 0.36
N ASP A 171 2.86 -4.47 0.78
CA ASP A 171 2.29 -3.47 -0.12
C ASP A 171 3.22 -2.29 -0.44
N GLU A 172 4.43 -2.30 0.14
CA GLU A 172 5.59 -1.53 -0.35
C GLU A 172 6.88 -2.30 -0.09
N PHE A 173 7.69 -2.44 -1.14
CA PHE A 173 9.07 -2.96 -1.08
C PHE A 173 9.90 -2.38 -2.21
N GLY A 174 11.21 -2.60 -2.18
CA GLY A 174 12.13 -2.15 -3.22
C GLY A 174 12.66 -0.75 -2.97
N GLY A 175 12.05 0.26 -3.57
CA GLY A 175 12.55 1.64 -3.47
C GLY A 175 13.97 1.81 -4.03
N LEU A 176 14.33 0.99 -5.03
CA LEU A 176 15.69 0.85 -5.55
C LEU A 176 16.11 2.12 -6.32
N PRO A 177 17.06 2.93 -5.83
CA PRO A 177 17.48 4.13 -6.53
C PRO A 177 18.53 3.79 -7.59
N TRP A 178 18.09 3.58 -8.82
CA TRP A 178 18.99 3.63 -9.97
C TRP A 178 18.80 4.97 -10.68
N ILE A 179 19.83 5.82 -10.64
CA ILE A 179 19.73 7.20 -11.10
C ILE A 179 20.97 7.50 -11.96
N PRO A 180 20.79 8.05 -13.18
CA PRO A 180 21.89 8.53 -13.98
C PRO A 180 22.79 9.48 -13.17
N LYS A 181 24.11 9.39 -13.35
CA LYS A 181 25.09 10.13 -12.53
C LYS A 181 24.83 11.62 -12.50
N GLU A 182 24.34 12.15 -13.60
CA GLU A 182 24.06 13.57 -13.82
C GLU A 182 22.88 14.09 -12.99
N GLU A 183 21.98 13.19 -12.58
CA GLU A 183 20.73 13.54 -11.88
C GLU A 183 20.75 13.20 -10.39
N ARG A 184 21.82 12.56 -9.89
CA ARG A 184 21.91 12.04 -8.51
C ARG A 184 21.71 13.09 -7.42
N ALA A 185 22.11 14.34 -7.66
CA ALA A 185 22.03 15.42 -6.67
C ALA A 185 20.59 15.83 -6.31
N ASN A 186 19.63 15.54 -7.19
CA ASN A 186 18.23 15.96 -7.06
C ASN A 186 17.26 14.78 -6.95
N SER A 187 17.76 13.58 -6.71
CA SER A 187 16.95 12.37 -6.76
C SER A 187 16.80 11.72 -5.39
N TRP A 188 15.73 10.98 -5.26
CA TRP A 188 15.32 10.31 -4.05
C TRP A 188 15.26 8.79 -4.22
N GLY A 189 15.51 8.04 -3.14
CA GLY A 189 15.39 6.60 -3.10
C GLY A 189 15.80 6.03 -1.74
N TYR A 190 15.40 4.81 -1.46
CA TYR A 190 15.76 4.13 -0.22
C TYR A 190 17.15 3.51 -0.30
N GLY A 191 18.01 3.78 0.70
CA GLY A 191 19.33 3.18 0.86
C GLY A 191 20.39 3.70 -0.14
N GLN A 192 21.38 2.87 -0.45
CA GLN A 192 22.50 3.26 -1.33
C GLN A 192 22.12 3.22 -2.80
N ASN A 193 22.65 4.17 -3.58
CA ASN A 193 22.46 4.19 -5.04
C ASN A 193 23.00 2.92 -5.68
N ILE A 194 22.26 2.43 -6.66
CA ILE A 194 22.67 1.30 -7.50
C ILE A 194 23.45 1.88 -8.68
N GLU A 195 24.65 1.31 -8.96
CA GLU A 195 25.57 1.87 -9.92
C GLU A 195 25.28 1.47 -11.36
N THR A 196 24.73 0.27 -11.56
CA THR A 196 24.47 -0.28 -12.90
C THR A 196 23.03 -0.78 -13.03
N LEU A 197 22.52 -0.82 -14.26
CA LEU A 197 21.22 -1.47 -14.55
C LEU A 197 21.24 -2.96 -14.25
N GLU A 198 22.37 -3.62 -14.43
CA GLU A 198 22.51 -5.05 -14.17
C GLU A 198 22.38 -5.34 -12.67
N ASP A 199 22.98 -4.51 -11.82
CA ASP A 199 22.80 -4.60 -10.37
C ASP A 199 21.33 -4.32 -9.98
N PHE A 200 20.69 -3.33 -10.60
CA PHE A 200 19.28 -3.03 -10.38
C PHE A 200 18.40 -4.26 -10.68
N TYR A 201 18.56 -4.87 -11.85
CA TYR A 201 17.81 -6.07 -12.22
C TYR A 201 18.10 -7.24 -11.30
N THR A 202 19.36 -7.45 -10.94
CA THR A 202 19.76 -8.52 -10.04
C THR A 202 19.15 -8.37 -8.65
N ILE A 203 19.12 -7.15 -8.10
CA ILE A 203 18.54 -6.90 -6.78
C ILE A 203 17.03 -7.07 -6.84
N LEU A 204 16.36 -6.46 -7.82
CA LEU A 204 14.90 -6.55 -8.00
C LEU A 204 14.44 -8.01 -8.15
N GLU A 205 15.13 -8.82 -8.97
CA GLU A 205 14.84 -10.24 -9.15
C GLU A 205 14.92 -11.00 -7.82
N LYS A 206 16.00 -10.79 -7.05
CA LYS A 206 16.20 -11.44 -5.75
C LYS A 206 15.14 -11.06 -4.72
N GLU A 207 14.75 -9.78 -4.66
CA GLU A 207 13.67 -9.32 -3.75
C GLU A 207 12.32 -9.94 -4.14
N ILE A 208 11.98 -9.97 -5.43
CA ILE A 208 10.75 -10.58 -5.92
C ILE A 208 10.74 -12.09 -5.63
N ASP A 209 11.84 -12.79 -5.89
CA ASP A 209 11.93 -14.22 -5.62
C ASP A 209 11.89 -14.53 -4.12
N ALA A 210 12.45 -13.68 -3.27
CA ALA A 210 12.32 -13.78 -1.82
C ALA A 210 10.86 -13.68 -1.37
N LEU A 211 10.12 -12.69 -1.86
CA LEU A 211 8.70 -12.53 -1.52
C LEU A 211 7.84 -13.68 -2.06
N LYS A 212 8.11 -14.16 -3.28
CA LYS A 212 7.43 -15.34 -3.84
C LYS A 212 7.71 -16.63 -3.07
N ALA A 213 8.85 -16.75 -2.42
CA ALA A 213 9.18 -17.88 -1.55
C ALA A 213 8.41 -17.86 -0.23
N CYS A 214 7.86 -16.71 0.18
CA CYS A 214 7.10 -16.56 1.43
C CYS A 214 5.68 -17.10 1.28
N LYS A 215 5.40 -18.25 1.88
CA LYS A 215 4.15 -19.01 1.75
C LYS A 215 2.87 -18.19 2.03
N TYR A 216 2.94 -17.24 2.95
CA TYR A 216 1.77 -16.49 3.43
C TYR A 216 1.62 -15.13 2.76
N VAL A 217 2.60 -14.68 1.98
CA VAL A 217 2.51 -13.45 1.20
C VAL A 217 1.60 -13.71 -0.01
N VAL A 218 0.40 -13.12 -0.01
CA VAL A 218 -0.58 -13.32 -1.09
C VAL A 218 -0.42 -12.31 -2.23
N GLY A 219 0.37 -11.26 -2.02
CA GLY A 219 0.67 -10.23 -3.00
C GLY A 219 1.72 -9.25 -2.49
N PHE A 220 2.27 -8.47 -3.40
CA PHE A 220 3.24 -7.43 -3.08
C PHE A 220 3.18 -6.30 -4.12
N CYS A 221 3.57 -5.08 -3.70
CA CYS A 221 3.66 -3.92 -4.59
C CYS A 221 5.08 -3.34 -4.56
N TYR A 222 5.70 -3.28 -5.72
CA TYR A 222 7.01 -2.63 -5.87
C TYR A 222 6.88 -1.11 -5.80
N THR A 223 7.70 -0.48 -4.97
CA THR A 223 7.80 0.98 -4.83
C THR A 223 9.08 1.45 -5.50
N GLN A 224 9.00 2.15 -6.62
CA GLN A 224 7.79 2.48 -7.40
C GLN A 224 8.11 2.46 -8.89
N ILE A 225 7.08 2.41 -9.72
CA ILE A 225 7.24 2.37 -11.18
C ILE A 225 7.38 3.77 -11.76
N THR A 226 6.70 4.77 -11.20
CA THR A 226 6.66 6.17 -11.69
C THR A 226 6.64 7.14 -10.52
#